data_1d032c30b8e0c61c871a5fbf0563fc7d
#
_entry.id   1d032c30b8e0c61c871a5fbf0563fc7d
#
_cell.length_a   1.000
_cell.length_b   1.000
_cell.length_c   1.000
_cell.angle_alpha   90.00
_cell.angle_beta   90.00
_cell.angle_gamma   90.00
#
_symmetry.space_group_name_H-M   'P 1'
#
loop_
_entity.id
_entity.type
_entity.pdbx_description
1 polymer ?
#
loop_
_entity_poly.entity_id
_entity_poly.type
_entity_poly.pdbx_seq_one_letter_code
_entity_poly.pdbx_strand_id
1 'polypeptide(L)'
;RAKGLQALPTRPVVVMAGPIAHYSHSDAAFHLGLGWDSVVTVPARPGFTTDPAAVERVLADPPEGTTPFMVVGVAGNCRTTGLDDLAALAEVCARHGVWFHADACHGGSLIFDPEQRSRCLAGIERADSVSLDPHKGLFSPYPSSYVVFRDRGRLVQFSRHNDAVLADGCRDLGLVTPFVGSNAFQALPTWMLLKNVGTRRLGEIVAARTELVRLLSRMLADSGLFVQLNDVDFYRLAFVFCPPVARAAIRELPADNRVTAVATIGAYTSRLNETRYRAGRVCFDEHTLRDLGDRVRLGPESGQLVGNFLLVER
;
A
#
# COMPACT_ATOMS: atom_id res chain seq x y z
N ARG A 1 19.83 24.04 -2.93
CA ARG A 1 18.64 24.35 -3.74
C ARG A 1 19.00 24.93 -5.13
N ALA A 2 19.96 25.86 -5.22
CA ALA A 2 20.25 26.56 -6.49
C ALA A 2 20.75 25.61 -7.61
N LYS A 3 21.46 24.54 -7.28
CA LYS A 3 22.00 23.59 -8.26
C LYS A 3 21.12 22.36 -8.48
N GLY A 4 20.03 22.21 -7.70
CA GLY A 4 19.15 21.05 -7.80
C GLY A 4 19.87 19.72 -7.69
N LEU A 5 19.36 18.72 -8.40
CA LEU A 5 19.92 17.35 -8.40
C LEU A 5 21.35 17.25 -8.97
N GLN A 6 21.74 18.22 -9.79
CA GLN A 6 23.09 18.25 -10.39
C GLN A 6 24.20 18.50 -9.35
N ALA A 7 23.84 18.89 -8.12
CA ALA A 7 24.80 19.08 -7.03
C ALA A 7 25.10 17.77 -6.26
N LEU A 8 24.35 16.72 -6.52
CA LEU A 8 24.50 15.46 -5.80
C LEU A 8 25.63 14.63 -6.43
N PRO A 9 26.52 14.06 -5.61
CA PRO A 9 27.63 13.22 -6.11
C PRO A 9 27.17 11.85 -6.63
N THR A 10 26.01 11.39 -6.15
CA THR A 10 25.39 10.12 -6.49
C THR A 10 23.90 10.30 -6.73
N ARG A 11 23.29 9.38 -7.45
CA ARG A 11 21.84 9.39 -7.70
C ARG A 11 21.07 8.97 -6.43
N PRO A 12 20.17 9.82 -5.91
CA PRO A 12 19.33 9.42 -4.79
C PRO A 12 18.31 8.38 -5.21
N VAL A 13 18.14 7.35 -4.38
CA VAL A 13 17.18 6.26 -4.65
C VAL A 13 16.24 6.01 -3.47
N VAL A 14 15.01 5.59 -3.81
CA VAL A 14 13.98 5.11 -2.88
C VAL A 14 14.01 3.58 -2.87
N VAL A 15 13.95 2.97 -1.70
CA VAL A 15 13.89 1.50 -1.56
C VAL A 15 12.47 1.09 -1.13
N MET A 16 11.87 0.16 -1.86
CA MET A 16 10.53 -0.35 -1.56
C MET A 16 10.32 -1.78 -2.08
N ALA A 17 9.29 -2.49 -1.58
CA ALA A 17 8.93 -3.79 -2.12
C ALA A 17 8.17 -3.64 -3.44
N GLY A 18 8.79 -3.98 -4.56
CA GLY A 18 8.31 -3.74 -5.92
C GLY A 18 6.90 -4.22 -6.21
N PRO A 19 6.50 -5.47 -5.88
CA PRO A 19 5.19 -6.00 -6.27
C PRO A 19 4.02 -5.50 -5.42
N ILE A 20 4.27 -4.83 -4.29
CA ILE A 20 3.24 -4.45 -3.32
C ILE A 20 3.13 -2.94 -3.08
N ALA A 21 4.21 -2.18 -3.28
CA ALA A 21 4.18 -0.74 -3.16
C ALA A 21 3.36 -0.11 -4.30
N HIS A 22 2.75 1.02 -4.01
CA HIS A 22 1.93 1.72 -4.99
C HIS A 22 2.82 2.40 -6.05
N TYR A 23 2.38 2.38 -7.30
CA TYR A 23 3.12 2.97 -8.44
C TYR A 23 3.39 4.48 -8.30
N SER A 24 2.60 5.18 -7.47
CA SER A 24 2.77 6.62 -7.24
C SER A 24 4.17 7.01 -6.73
N HIS A 25 4.87 6.09 -6.06
CA HIS A 25 6.26 6.35 -5.63
C HIS A 25 7.21 6.41 -6.83
N SER A 26 7.02 5.52 -7.81
CA SER A 26 7.79 5.54 -9.07
C SER A 26 7.44 6.77 -9.92
N ASP A 27 6.15 7.10 -9.99
CA ASP A 27 5.69 8.29 -10.70
C ASP A 27 6.22 9.57 -10.03
N ALA A 28 6.24 9.62 -8.69
CA ALA A 28 6.83 10.74 -7.96
C ALA A 28 8.33 10.89 -8.26
N ALA A 29 9.08 9.79 -8.29
CA ALA A 29 10.50 9.82 -8.67
C ALA A 29 10.69 10.35 -10.10
N PHE A 30 9.86 9.90 -11.04
CA PHE A 30 9.85 10.39 -12.42
C PHE A 30 9.55 11.90 -12.50
N HIS A 31 8.46 12.37 -11.86
CA HIS A 31 8.07 13.77 -11.88
C HIS A 31 9.04 14.71 -11.18
N LEU A 32 9.78 14.21 -10.19
CA LEU A 32 10.87 14.94 -9.52
C LEU A 32 12.16 14.99 -10.35
N GLY A 33 12.20 14.37 -11.53
CA GLY A 33 13.38 14.32 -12.39
C GLY A 33 14.46 13.34 -11.93
N LEU A 34 14.12 12.43 -11.01
CA LEU A 34 15.02 11.35 -10.58
C LEU A 34 15.04 10.19 -11.56
N GLY A 35 13.94 10.00 -12.31
CA GLY A 35 13.71 8.85 -13.19
C GLY A 35 13.24 7.61 -12.45
N TRP A 36 12.60 6.70 -13.18
CA TRP A 36 12.09 5.44 -12.62
C TRP A 36 13.18 4.52 -12.04
N ASP A 37 14.39 4.57 -12.62
CA ASP A 37 15.54 3.81 -12.12
C ASP A 37 16.01 4.27 -10.72
N SER A 38 15.45 5.35 -10.20
CA SER A 38 15.68 5.79 -8.82
C SER A 38 14.81 5.07 -7.80
N VAL A 39 14.05 4.07 -8.24
CA VAL A 39 13.30 3.18 -7.34
C VAL A 39 13.98 1.81 -7.33
N VAL A 40 14.64 1.49 -6.23
CA VAL A 40 15.25 0.18 -5.99
C VAL A 40 14.21 -0.72 -5.33
N THR A 41 13.86 -1.80 -6.02
CA THR A 41 12.85 -2.72 -5.52
C THR A 41 13.46 -3.92 -4.81
N VAL A 42 12.90 -4.31 -3.67
CA VAL A 42 13.20 -5.55 -2.97
C VAL A 42 12.06 -6.56 -3.15
N PRO A 43 12.32 -7.88 -3.06
CA PRO A 43 11.29 -8.89 -3.15
C PRO A 43 10.31 -8.80 -1.98
N ALA A 44 9.04 -9.15 -2.24
CA ALA A 44 8.05 -9.33 -1.20
C ALA A 44 8.08 -10.74 -0.63
N ARG A 45 7.74 -10.87 0.65
CA ARG A 45 7.51 -12.16 1.34
C ARG A 45 6.18 -12.79 0.90
N PRO A 46 5.97 -14.10 1.18
CA PRO A 46 4.73 -14.81 0.86
C PRO A 46 3.44 -14.13 1.38
N GLY A 47 3.50 -13.38 2.49
CA GLY A 47 2.38 -12.58 3.01
C GLY A 47 2.16 -11.25 2.29
N PHE A 48 2.81 -11.01 1.15
CA PHE A 48 2.78 -9.74 0.42
C PHE A 48 3.25 -8.56 1.28
N THR A 49 4.32 -8.77 2.04
CA THR A 49 4.95 -7.78 2.88
C THR A 49 6.41 -7.58 2.50
N THR A 50 6.96 -6.42 2.81
CA THR A 50 8.37 -6.11 2.60
C THR A 50 9.26 -6.98 3.50
N ASP A 51 10.35 -7.51 2.95
CA ASP A 51 11.38 -8.18 3.75
C ASP A 51 12.39 -7.18 4.33
N PRO A 52 12.37 -6.90 5.66
CA PRO A 52 13.32 -5.97 6.28
C PRO A 52 14.79 -6.38 6.07
N ALA A 53 15.07 -7.69 6.00
CA ALA A 53 16.43 -8.16 5.74
C ALA A 53 16.87 -7.88 4.30
N ALA A 54 15.95 -7.89 3.34
CA ALA A 54 16.26 -7.48 1.97
C ALA A 54 16.52 -5.96 1.87
N VAL A 55 15.75 -5.16 2.60
CA VAL A 55 16.00 -3.72 2.74
C VAL A 55 17.37 -3.46 3.36
N GLU A 56 17.69 -4.13 4.48
CA GLU A 56 18.99 -4.04 5.14
C GLU A 56 20.16 -4.29 4.16
N ARG A 57 20.06 -5.35 3.35
CA ARG A 57 21.10 -5.67 2.34
C ARG A 57 21.30 -4.54 1.33
N VAL A 58 20.21 -3.96 0.82
CA VAL A 58 20.29 -2.85 -0.15
C VAL A 58 20.86 -1.59 0.49
N LEU A 59 20.55 -1.32 1.76
CA LEU A 59 21.10 -0.15 2.46
C LEU A 59 22.58 -0.32 2.83
N ALA A 60 23.00 -1.55 3.13
CA ALA A 60 24.40 -1.87 3.43
C ALA A 60 25.30 -1.86 2.17
N ASP A 61 24.75 -2.30 1.03
CA ASP A 61 25.46 -2.35 -0.25
C ASP A 61 24.54 -1.87 -1.38
N PRO A 62 24.36 -0.55 -1.52
CA PRO A 62 23.47 0.02 -2.52
C PRO A 62 24.04 -0.14 -3.93
N PRO A 63 23.18 -0.14 -4.97
CA PRO A 63 23.61 -0.18 -6.35
C PRO A 63 24.65 0.91 -6.64
N GLU A 64 25.68 0.58 -7.44
CA GLU A 64 26.79 1.48 -7.75
C GLU A 64 26.31 2.85 -8.23
N GLY A 65 26.96 3.91 -7.75
CA GLY A 65 26.62 5.29 -8.08
C GLY A 65 25.30 5.80 -7.49
N THR A 66 24.69 5.05 -6.55
CA THR A 66 23.43 5.46 -5.90
C THR A 66 23.60 5.71 -4.40
N THR A 67 22.64 6.46 -3.84
CA THR A 67 22.54 6.67 -2.39
C THR A 67 21.08 6.53 -1.97
N PRO A 68 20.72 5.49 -1.20
CA PRO A 68 19.41 5.37 -0.60
C PRO A 68 19.12 6.55 0.32
N PHE A 69 18.02 7.26 0.09
CA PHE A 69 17.62 8.37 0.95
C PHE A 69 16.31 8.10 1.67
N MET A 70 15.48 7.21 1.15
CA MET A 70 14.18 6.87 1.71
C MET A 70 13.86 5.39 1.53
N VAL A 71 13.29 4.79 2.56
CA VAL A 71 12.62 3.49 2.51
C VAL A 71 11.12 3.71 2.65
N VAL A 72 10.33 3.05 1.80
CA VAL A 72 8.87 3.03 1.91
C VAL A 72 8.43 1.71 2.50
N GLY A 73 7.86 1.75 3.70
CA GLY A 73 7.11 0.63 4.29
C GLY A 73 5.62 0.83 4.05
N VAL A 74 4.90 -0.25 3.79
CA VAL A 74 3.49 -0.19 3.41
C VAL A 74 2.60 -0.69 4.53
N ALA A 75 1.78 0.21 5.09
CA ALA A 75 0.75 -0.14 6.06
C ALA A 75 -0.56 -0.47 5.34
N GLY A 76 -0.60 -1.65 4.73
CA GLY A 76 -1.72 -2.12 3.95
C GLY A 76 -1.62 -1.79 2.46
N ASN A 77 -1.05 -2.70 1.69
CA ASN A 77 -0.93 -2.50 0.25
C ASN A 77 -2.30 -2.49 -0.45
N CYS A 78 -2.36 -1.85 -1.61
CA CYS A 78 -3.61 -1.66 -2.35
C CYS A 78 -4.17 -2.96 -2.97
N ARG A 79 -3.43 -4.05 -2.99
CA ARG A 79 -3.83 -5.31 -3.63
C ARG A 79 -4.32 -6.36 -2.63
N THR A 80 -3.55 -6.61 -1.59
CA THR A 80 -3.81 -7.70 -0.64
C THR A 80 -4.00 -7.23 0.80
N THR A 81 -3.82 -5.92 1.03
CA THR A 81 -3.78 -5.31 2.37
C THR A 81 -2.69 -5.86 3.31
N GLY A 82 -1.68 -6.56 2.74
CA GLY A 82 -0.54 -6.99 3.53
C GLY A 82 0.09 -5.79 4.25
N LEU A 83 0.43 -6.01 5.51
CA LEU A 83 0.97 -5.00 6.42
C LEU A 83 2.43 -5.29 6.68
N ASP A 84 3.30 -4.36 6.35
CA ASP A 84 4.73 -4.48 6.64
C ASP A 84 5.00 -4.43 8.15
N ASP A 85 6.07 -5.06 8.58
CA ASP A 85 6.62 -4.88 9.92
C ASP A 85 7.29 -3.49 10.00
N LEU A 86 6.46 -2.48 10.30
CA LEU A 86 6.90 -1.09 10.34
C LEU A 86 7.95 -0.86 11.42
N ALA A 87 7.89 -1.60 12.53
CA ALA A 87 8.86 -1.48 13.61
C ALA A 87 10.24 -1.99 13.16
N ALA A 88 10.31 -3.14 12.51
CA ALA A 88 11.55 -3.67 11.97
C ALA A 88 12.13 -2.77 10.87
N LEU A 89 11.28 -2.25 9.96
CA LEU A 89 11.73 -1.31 8.94
C LEU A 89 12.26 0.00 9.54
N ALA A 90 11.60 0.53 10.58
CA ALA A 90 12.06 1.72 11.29
C ALA A 90 13.43 1.50 11.94
N GLU A 91 13.70 0.29 12.47
CA GLU A 91 15.00 -0.06 13.02
C GLU A 91 16.10 -0.10 11.97
N VAL A 92 15.80 -0.73 10.84
CA VAL A 92 16.72 -0.78 9.68
C VAL A 92 17.05 0.64 9.23
N CYS A 93 16.04 1.49 9.00
CA CYS A 93 16.24 2.88 8.57
C CYS A 93 17.06 3.69 9.57
N ALA A 94 16.79 3.52 10.87
CA ALA A 94 17.51 4.24 11.93
C ALA A 94 19.00 3.86 11.97
N ARG A 95 19.35 2.58 11.78
CA ARG A 95 20.75 2.13 11.73
C ARG A 95 21.54 2.75 10.57
N HIS A 96 20.88 2.93 9.43
CA HIS A 96 21.51 3.48 8.22
C HIS A 96 21.33 5.00 8.06
N GLY A 97 20.58 5.66 8.96
CA GLY A 97 20.30 7.10 8.86
C GLY A 97 19.46 7.48 7.64
N VAL A 98 18.62 6.57 7.17
CA VAL A 98 17.76 6.74 5.99
C VAL A 98 16.35 7.11 6.41
N TRP A 99 15.68 7.98 5.64
CA TRP A 99 14.31 8.41 5.89
C TRP A 99 13.34 7.23 5.81
N PHE A 100 12.52 7.05 6.84
CA PHE A 100 11.45 6.05 6.84
C PHE A 100 10.11 6.71 6.53
N HIS A 101 9.50 6.34 5.41
CA HIS A 101 8.14 6.73 5.04
C HIS A 101 7.20 5.55 5.19
N ALA A 102 6.11 5.72 5.95
CA ALA A 102 5.04 4.74 6.04
C ALA A 102 3.89 5.13 5.09
N ASP A 103 3.71 4.37 4.02
CA ASP A 103 2.52 4.47 3.17
C ASP A 103 1.34 3.80 3.84
N ALA A 104 0.56 4.58 4.57
CA ALA A 104 -0.66 4.16 5.26
C ALA A 104 -1.93 4.64 4.53
N CYS A 105 -1.87 4.86 3.23
CA CYS A 105 -3.01 5.33 2.44
C CYS A 105 -4.25 4.46 2.61
N HIS A 106 -4.08 3.14 2.75
CA HIS A 106 -5.17 2.22 3.08
C HIS A 106 -5.28 1.95 4.58
N GLY A 107 -4.21 1.53 5.23
CA GLY A 107 -4.23 1.07 6.61
C GLY A 107 -4.32 2.16 7.65
N GLY A 108 -4.12 3.43 7.29
CA GLY A 108 -4.19 4.55 8.24
C GLY A 108 -5.53 4.68 8.96
N SER A 109 -6.63 4.18 8.37
CA SER A 109 -7.93 4.13 9.03
C SER A 109 -7.96 3.24 10.28
N LEU A 110 -7.07 2.25 10.38
CA LEU A 110 -6.96 1.33 11.51
C LEU A 110 -6.55 2.04 12.81
N ILE A 111 -6.04 3.28 12.72
CA ILE A 111 -5.66 4.08 13.90
C ILE A 111 -6.83 4.34 14.84
N PHE A 112 -8.06 4.32 14.34
CA PHE A 112 -9.28 4.57 15.12
C PHE A 112 -9.78 3.34 15.88
N ASP A 113 -9.31 2.13 15.55
CA ASP A 113 -9.58 0.91 16.30
C ASP A 113 -8.35 0.56 17.15
N PRO A 114 -8.44 0.60 18.50
CA PRO A 114 -7.30 0.38 19.38
C PRO A 114 -6.63 -0.99 19.18
N GLU A 115 -7.40 -2.04 18.94
CA GLU A 115 -6.89 -3.39 18.73
C GLU A 115 -6.12 -3.47 17.40
N GLN A 116 -6.74 -3.04 16.30
CA GLN A 116 -6.11 -3.06 14.99
C GLN A 116 -4.93 -2.11 14.92
N ARG A 117 -5.01 -0.94 15.55
CA ARG A 117 -3.87 -0.03 15.67
C ARG A 117 -2.67 -0.71 16.30
N SER A 118 -2.87 -1.37 17.44
CA SER A 118 -1.78 -2.06 18.16
C SER A 118 -1.20 -3.21 17.33
N ARG A 119 -2.05 -3.97 16.64
CA ARG A 119 -1.64 -5.15 15.87
C ARG A 119 -1.04 -4.79 14.51
N CYS A 120 -1.63 -3.83 13.82
CA CYS A 120 -1.36 -3.58 12.40
C CYS A 120 -0.48 -2.37 12.14
N LEU A 121 -0.42 -1.41 13.06
CA LEU A 121 0.31 -0.17 12.89
C LEU A 121 1.44 0.03 13.90
N ALA A 122 1.84 -1.02 14.62
CA ALA A 122 2.96 -0.97 15.55
C ALA A 122 4.23 -0.49 14.83
N GLY A 123 4.88 0.54 15.34
CA GLY A 123 6.07 1.15 14.74
C GLY A 123 5.80 2.31 13.78
N ILE A 124 4.52 2.60 13.43
CA ILE A 124 4.18 3.73 12.55
C ILE A 124 4.61 5.08 13.15
N GLU A 125 4.61 5.19 14.48
CA GLU A 125 5.06 6.38 15.23
C GLU A 125 6.55 6.67 15.08
N ARG A 126 7.32 5.70 14.59
CA ARG A 126 8.76 5.82 14.33
C ARG A 126 9.04 6.31 12.91
N ALA A 127 8.05 6.31 12.01
CA ALA A 127 8.22 6.83 10.66
C ALA A 127 8.49 8.35 10.68
N ASP A 128 9.38 8.80 9.80
CA ASP A 128 9.67 10.24 9.63
C ASP A 128 8.53 10.94 8.93
N SER A 129 7.81 10.23 8.06
CA SER A 129 6.56 10.70 7.45
C SER A 129 5.59 9.55 7.20
N VAL A 130 4.29 9.89 7.20
CA VAL A 130 3.19 8.95 6.97
C VAL A 130 2.26 9.54 5.92
N SER A 131 1.91 8.80 4.89
CA SER A 131 0.81 9.14 3.98
C SER A 131 -0.50 8.49 4.44
N LEU A 132 -1.62 9.20 4.28
CA LEU A 132 -2.95 8.77 4.71
C LEU A 132 -3.99 9.28 3.72
N ASP A 133 -4.89 8.41 3.27
CA ASP A 133 -5.99 8.77 2.38
C ASP A 133 -7.36 8.59 3.04
N PRO A 134 -7.93 9.63 3.66
CA PRO A 134 -9.27 9.56 4.25
C PRO A 134 -10.36 9.18 3.24
N HIS A 135 -10.18 9.51 1.96
CA HIS A 135 -11.11 9.13 0.90
C HIS A 135 -11.14 7.60 0.61
N LYS A 136 -10.19 6.83 1.18
CA LYS A 136 -10.18 5.35 1.12
C LYS A 136 -10.87 4.75 2.35
N GLY A 137 -10.15 4.63 3.46
CA GLY A 137 -10.64 3.92 4.64
C GLY A 137 -11.63 4.67 5.52
N LEU A 138 -11.74 6.00 5.37
CA LEU A 138 -12.55 6.86 6.27
C LEU A 138 -13.76 7.51 5.59
N PHE A 139 -14.10 7.12 4.35
CA PHE A 139 -15.29 7.62 3.65
C PHE A 139 -15.33 9.14 3.41
N SER A 140 -14.20 9.83 3.51
CA SER A 140 -14.12 11.23 3.13
C SER A 140 -14.33 11.39 1.63
N PRO A 141 -14.95 12.48 1.16
CA PRO A 141 -15.04 12.75 -0.28
C PRO A 141 -13.69 12.76 -0.97
N TYR A 142 -13.65 12.25 -2.20
CA TYR A 142 -12.46 12.27 -3.06
C TYR A 142 -12.27 13.66 -3.70
N PRO A 143 -11.04 14.16 -3.88
CA PRO A 143 -9.76 13.64 -3.35
C PRO A 143 -9.48 14.17 -1.93
N SER A 144 -8.94 13.31 -1.07
CA SER A 144 -8.51 13.70 0.26
C SER A 144 -7.30 12.86 0.65
N SER A 145 -6.10 13.46 0.59
CA SER A 145 -4.83 12.81 0.93
C SER A 145 -4.03 13.70 1.85
N TYR A 146 -3.35 13.10 2.81
CA TYR A 146 -2.54 13.77 3.81
C TYR A 146 -1.15 13.18 3.86
N VAL A 147 -0.18 14.02 4.14
CA VAL A 147 1.13 13.60 4.61
C VAL A 147 1.40 14.21 5.97
N VAL A 148 1.80 13.38 6.93
CA VAL A 148 2.11 13.78 8.30
C VAL A 148 3.59 13.58 8.52
N PHE A 149 4.26 14.55 9.10
CA PHE A 149 5.68 14.48 9.46
C PHE A 149 5.83 14.36 10.98
N ARG A 150 6.71 13.47 11.42
CA ARG A 150 7.05 13.33 12.83
C ARG A 150 7.71 14.59 13.38
N ASP A 151 8.63 15.17 12.62
CA ASP A 151 9.28 16.44 12.95
C ASP A 151 8.67 17.59 12.16
N ARG A 152 7.93 18.46 12.86
CA ARG A 152 7.33 19.65 12.28
C ARG A 152 8.33 20.59 11.62
N GLY A 153 9.57 20.65 12.13
CA GLY A 153 10.62 21.49 11.56
C GLY A 153 10.98 21.13 10.13
N ARG A 154 10.70 19.90 9.70
CA ARG A 154 10.93 19.46 8.32
C ARG A 154 10.03 20.14 7.31
N LEU A 155 8.79 20.51 7.68
CA LEU A 155 7.87 21.23 6.79
C LEU A 155 8.43 22.57 6.33
N VAL A 156 9.19 23.24 7.18
CA VAL A 156 9.82 24.52 6.87
C VAL A 156 10.80 24.43 5.72
N GLN A 157 11.45 23.28 5.55
CA GLN A 157 12.42 23.06 4.48
C GLN A 157 11.77 23.05 3.09
N PHE A 158 10.46 22.84 2.99
CA PHE A 158 9.71 22.92 1.74
C PHE A 158 9.27 24.35 1.40
N SER A 159 9.19 25.23 2.39
CA SER A 159 8.77 26.63 2.17
C SER A 159 9.74 27.38 1.28
N ARG A 160 9.19 28.20 0.38
CA ARG A 160 9.97 29.15 -0.43
C ARG A 160 10.45 30.36 0.40
N HIS A 161 9.74 30.65 1.47
CA HIS A 161 9.94 31.84 2.33
C HIS A 161 10.14 31.38 3.78
N ASN A 162 11.31 30.81 4.06
CA ASN A 162 11.63 30.23 5.39
C ASN A 162 11.35 31.19 6.57
N ASP A 163 11.55 32.49 6.37
CA ASP A 163 11.50 33.47 7.45
C ASP A 163 10.07 33.91 7.79
N ALA A 164 9.18 33.96 6.79
CA ALA A 164 7.80 34.42 6.99
C ALA A 164 6.89 33.41 7.68
N VAL A 165 7.14 32.11 7.47
CA VAL A 165 6.31 31.02 8.02
C VAL A 165 6.62 30.75 9.49
N LEU A 166 7.83 31.07 9.94
CA LEU A 166 8.30 30.78 11.29
C LEU A 166 8.23 31.94 12.24
N ALA A 167 8.44 33.17 11.75
CA ALA A 167 8.62 34.35 12.59
C ALA A 167 7.35 34.73 13.38
N ASP A 168 6.15 34.49 12.81
CA ASP A 168 4.89 34.98 13.38
C ASP A 168 3.88 33.87 13.74
N GLY A 169 4.30 32.61 13.80
CA GLY A 169 3.37 31.53 14.01
C GLY A 169 2.37 31.35 12.87
N CYS A 170 2.67 31.88 11.69
CA CYS A 170 1.87 31.77 10.49
C CYS A 170 1.63 30.28 10.18
N ARG A 171 0.36 29.90 10.05
CA ARG A 171 -0.09 28.54 9.77
C ARG A 171 -0.59 28.39 8.33
N ASP A 172 -0.14 29.26 7.45
CA ASP A 172 -0.53 29.23 6.04
C ASP A 172 0.15 28.06 5.32
N LEU A 173 -0.60 26.97 5.12
CA LEU A 173 -0.14 25.80 4.41
C LEU A 173 0.16 26.10 2.93
N GLY A 174 -0.40 27.17 2.35
CA GLY A 174 -0.09 27.61 0.99
C GLY A 174 1.37 27.99 0.81
N LEU A 175 2.04 28.44 1.85
CA LEU A 175 3.46 28.76 1.83
C LEU A 175 4.35 27.52 1.94
N VAL A 176 3.82 26.40 2.43
CA VAL A 176 4.55 25.15 2.62
C VAL A 176 4.39 24.21 1.42
N THR A 177 3.29 24.32 0.66
CA THR A 177 3.07 23.46 -0.50
C THR A 177 4.00 23.82 -1.65
N PRO A 178 4.73 22.86 -2.25
CA PRO A 178 5.77 23.16 -3.24
C PRO A 178 5.22 23.58 -4.61
N PHE A 179 3.96 23.28 -4.93
CA PHE A 179 3.43 23.40 -6.29
C PHE A 179 2.31 24.42 -6.46
N VAL A 180 1.46 24.60 -5.45
CA VAL A 180 0.26 25.43 -5.54
C VAL A 180 0.13 26.31 -4.32
N GLY A 181 0.11 27.64 -4.51
CA GLY A 181 -0.04 28.61 -3.41
C GLY A 181 -1.46 28.59 -2.84
N SER A 182 -2.47 28.58 -3.73
CA SER A 182 -3.89 28.55 -3.32
C SER A 182 -4.47 27.16 -3.52
N ASN A 183 -5.01 26.58 -2.46
CA ASN A 183 -5.68 25.28 -2.50
C ASN A 183 -7.12 25.41 -2.02
N ALA A 184 -8.02 24.56 -2.56
CA ALA A 184 -9.32 24.36 -1.96
C ALA A 184 -9.17 23.85 -0.52
N PHE A 185 -10.09 24.20 0.37
CA PHE A 185 -10.05 23.75 1.76
C PHE A 185 -10.41 22.25 1.87
N GLN A 186 -9.58 21.39 1.31
CA GLN A 186 -9.79 19.95 1.23
C GLN A 186 -9.77 19.25 2.59
N ALA A 187 -9.19 19.89 3.60
CA ALA A 187 -9.22 19.37 4.97
C ALA A 187 -10.61 19.44 5.61
N LEU A 188 -11.49 20.35 5.15
CA LEU A 188 -12.79 20.58 5.75
C LEU A 188 -13.70 19.33 5.78
N PRO A 189 -13.89 18.60 4.68
CA PRO A 189 -14.73 17.39 4.70
C PRO A 189 -14.25 16.35 5.72
N THR A 190 -12.95 16.10 5.79
CA THR A 190 -12.39 15.15 6.77
C THR A 190 -12.54 15.69 8.20
N TRP A 191 -12.32 16.97 8.43
CA TRP A 191 -12.53 17.59 9.73
C TRP A 191 -14.01 17.50 10.16
N MET A 192 -14.96 17.77 9.26
CA MET A 192 -16.39 17.64 9.52
C MET A 192 -16.77 16.19 9.83
N LEU A 193 -16.22 15.22 9.09
CA LEU A 193 -16.42 13.80 9.34
C LEU A 193 -15.97 13.44 10.77
N LEU A 194 -14.75 13.83 11.15
CA LEU A 194 -14.21 13.57 12.48
C LEU A 194 -15.05 14.25 13.59
N LYS A 195 -15.56 15.45 13.35
CA LYS A 195 -16.37 16.19 14.32
C LYS A 195 -17.79 15.62 14.47
N ASN A 196 -18.40 15.17 13.37
CA ASN A 196 -19.78 14.68 13.40
C ASN A 196 -19.86 13.21 13.80
N VAL A 197 -18.97 12.36 13.28
CA VAL A 197 -19.01 10.91 13.54
C VAL A 197 -18.22 10.56 14.81
N GLY A 198 -17.09 11.24 15.02
CA GLY A 198 -16.16 10.96 16.14
C GLY A 198 -15.27 9.75 15.89
N THR A 199 -14.12 9.75 16.57
CA THR A 199 -13.09 8.72 16.37
C THR A 199 -13.54 7.32 16.81
N ARG A 200 -14.32 7.22 17.90
CA ARG A 200 -14.86 5.94 18.39
C ARG A 200 -15.76 5.28 17.36
N ARG A 201 -16.72 6.03 16.80
CA ARG A 201 -17.66 5.48 15.81
C ARG A 201 -16.97 5.11 14.50
N LEU A 202 -15.96 5.88 14.09
CA LEU A 202 -15.11 5.52 12.94
C LEU A 202 -14.38 4.21 13.19
N GLY A 203 -13.83 4.00 14.40
CA GLY A 203 -13.20 2.72 14.77
C GLY A 203 -14.18 1.55 14.70
N GLU A 204 -15.41 1.70 15.23
CA GLU A 204 -16.46 0.69 15.15
C GLU A 204 -16.81 0.33 13.68
N ILE A 205 -16.86 1.33 12.79
CA ILE A 205 -17.14 1.12 11.36
C ILE A 205 -15.98 0.37 10.70
N VAL A 206 -14.74 0.74 11.00
CA VAL A 206 -13.53 0.07 10.46
C VAL A 206 -13.47 -1.38 10.92
N ALA A 207 -13.74 -1.64 12.21
CA ALA A 207 -13.80 -3.00 12.76
C ALA A 207 -14.90 -3.83 12.08
N ALA A 208 -16.10 -3.29 11.95
CA ALA A 208 -17.22 -3.97 11.30
C ALA A 208 -16.92 -4.35 9.85
N ARG A 209 -16.23 -3.50 9.09
CA ARG A 209 -15.79 -3.82 7.72
C ARG A 209 -14.82 -5.00 7.69
N THR A 210 -13.89 -5.04 8.61
CA THR A 210 -12.93 -6.16 8.72
C THR A 210 -13.67 -7.47 9.02
N GLU A 211 -14.67 -7.45 9.91
CA GLU A 211 -15.48 -8.64 10.21
C GLU A 211 -16.31 -9.11 9.02
N LEU A 212 -16.88 -8.19 8.23
CA LEU A 212 -17.58 -8.55 7.00
C LEU A 212 -16.68 -9.27 6.00
N VAL A 213 -15.44 -8.81 5.83
CA VAL A 213 -14.47 -9.47 4.93
C VAL A 213 -14.05 -10.83 5.48
N ARG A 214 -13.88 -10.98 6.79
CA ARG A 214 -13.63 -12.27 7.44
C ARG A 214 -14.79 -13.25 7.26
N LEU A 215 -16.03 -12.76 7.36
CA LEU A 215 -17.22 -13.57 7.07
C LEU A 215 -17.22 -14.06 5.63
N LEU A 216 -16.98 -13.17 4.65
CA LEU A 216 -16.87 -13.56 3.25
C LEU A 216 -15.73 -14.57 3.03
N SER A 217 -14.58 -14.37 3.65
CA SER A 217 -13.45 -15.31 3.59
C SER A 217 -13.88 -16.72 4.00
N ARG A 218 -14.63 -16.85 5.11
CA ARG A 218 -15.18 -18.15 5.56
C ARG A 218 -16.16 -18.72 4.53
N MET A 219 -17.09 -17.92 4.03
CA MET A 219 -18.08 -18.36 3.02
C MET A 219 -17.41 -18.88 1.73
N LEU A 220 -16.34 -18.22 1.28
CA LEU A 220 -15.58 -18.66 0.10
C LEU A 220 -14.84 -19.96 0.40
N ALA A 221 -14.23 -20.10 1.57
CA ALA A 221 -13.56 -21.32 1.99
C ALA A 221 -14.53 -22.50 2.09
N ASP A 222 -15.70 -22.29 2.72
CA ASP A 222 -16.73 -23.32 2.90
C ASP A 222 -17.32 -23.80 1.56
N SER A 223 -17.35 -22.94 0.54
CA SER A 223 -17.79 -23.33 -0.80
C SER A 223 -16.86 -24.34 -1.47
N GLY A 224 -15.59 -24.38 -1.08
CA GLY A 224 -14.55 -25.20 -1.68
C GLY A 224 -14.17 -24.81 -3.12
N LEU A 225 -14.80 -23.78 -3.70
CA LEU A 225 -14.63 -23.38 -5.10
C LEU A 225 -13.58 -22.30 -5.30
N PHE A 226 -13.23 -21.59 -4.24
CA PHE A 226 -12.30 -20.47 -4.29
C PHE A 226 -11.05 -20.74 -3.45
N VAL A 227 -9.96 -20.10 -3.84
CA VAL A 227 -8.72 -20.09 -3.06
C VAL A 227 -8.41 -18.65 -2.68
N GLN A 228 -8.24 -18.43 -1.38
CA GLN A 228 -7.82 -17.14 -0.85
C GLN A 228 -6.31 -16.98 -1.01
N LEU A 229 -5.88 -15.83 -1.51
CA LEU A 229 -4.48 -15.53 -1.82
C LEU A 229 -3.75 -14.73 -0.73
N ASN A 230 -4.49 -14.04 0.16
CA ASN A 230 -3.94 -13.25 1.27
C ASN A 230 -4.56 -13.64 2.61
N ASP A 231 -3.90 -13.25 3.70
CA ASP A 231 -4.54 -13.23 5.01
C ASP A 231 -5.40 -11.95 5.14
N VAL A 232 -6.52 -12.05 5.85
CA VAL A 232 -7.41 -10.90 6.05
C VAL A 232 -6.92 -10.10 7.24
N ASP A 233 -6.04 -9.16 6.99
CA ASP A 233 -5.56 -8.23 8.01
C ASP A 233 -6.60 -7.16 8.33
N PHE A 234 -7.26 -6.63 7.30
CA PHE A 234 -8.40 -5.71 7.47
C PHE A 234 -9.42 -5.84 6.32
N TYR A 235 -9.77 -4.81 5.56
CA TYR A 235 -10.98 -4.82 4.73
C TYR A 235 -10.80 -5.32 3.29
N ARG A 236 -9.72 -6.07 2.96
CA ARG A 236 -9.54 -6.64 1.61
C ARG A 236 -9.31 -8.14 1.63
N LEU A 237 -9.87 -8.80 0.64
CA LEU A 237 -9.71 -10.22 0.40
C LEU A 237 -9.35 -10.44 -1.07
N ALA A 238 -8.21 -11.07 -1.29
CA ALA A 238 -7.77 -11.53 -2.60
C ALA A 238 -8.12 -13.01 -2.77
N PHE A 239 -8.83 -13.35 -3.83
CA PHE A 239 -9.22 -14.74 -4.08
C PHE A 239 -9.28 -15.05 -5.57
N VAL A 240 -9.17 -16.31 -5.90
CA VAL A 240 -9.31 -16.85 -7.26
C VAL A 240 -10.30 -18.00 -7.27
N PHE A 241 -11.13 -18.06 -8.32
CA PHE A 241 -11.97 -19.23 -8.55
C PHE A 241 -11.11 -20.38 -9.06
N CYS A 242 -10.94 -21.42 -8.26
CA CYS A 242 -10.14 -22.60 -8.59
C CYS A 242 -10.71 -23.83 -7.93
N PRO A 243 -11.78 -24.42 -8.49
CA PRO A 243 -12.40 -25.64 -7.96
C PRO A 243 -11.39 -26.80 -7.83
N PRO A 244 -11.60 -27.74 -6.89
CA PRO A 244 -10.70 -28.88 -6.66
C PRO A 244 -10.41 -29.69 -7.92
N VAL A 245 -11.43 -29.90 -8.76
CA VAL A 245 -11.29 -30.65 -10.04
C VAL A 245 -10.35 -29.92 -11.00
N ALA A 246 -10.51 -28.60 -11.17
CA ALA A 246 -9.63 -27.80 -12.01
C ALA A 246 -8.20 -27.81 -11.48
N ARG A 247 -8.03 -27.67 -10.17
CA ARG A 247 -6.73 -27.70 -9.50
C ARG A 247 -6.01 -29.02 -9.68
N ALA A 248 -6.73 -30.14 -9.51
CA ALA A 248 -6.18 -31.47 -9.73
C ALA A 248 -5.74 -31.64 -11.20
N ALA A 249 -6.60 -31.27 -12.15
CA ALA A 249 -6.27 -31.38 -13.57
C ALA A 249 -5.04 -30.56 -13.97
N ILE A 250 -4.91 -29.33 -13.45
CA ILE A 250 -3.77 -28.47 -13.74
C ILE A 250 -2.45 -29.05 -13.21
N ARG A 251 -2.47 -29.67 -12.04
CA ARG A 251 -1.26 -30.28 -11.45
C ARG A 251 -0.67 -31.41 -12.30
N GLU A 252 -1.51 -32.10 -13.03
CA GLU A 252 -1.08 -33.20 -13.94
C GLU A 252 -0.47 -32.64 -15.26
N LEU A 253 -0.62 -31.35 -15.53
CA LEU A 253 -0.05 -30.74 -16.73
C LEU A 253 1.47 -30.53 -16.61
N PRO A 254 2.22 -30.58 -17.74
CA PRO A 254 3.59 -30.08 -17.81
C PRO A 254 3.70 -28.62 -17.35
N ALA A 255 4.85 -28.22 -16.82
CA ALA A 255 5.06 -26.89 -16.25
C ALA A 255 4.65 -25.75 -17.19
N ASP A 256 5.05 -25.82 -18.46
CA ASP A 256 4.71 -24.79 -19.47
C ASP A 256 3.19 -24.68 -19.70
N ASN A 257 2.47 -25.79 -19.64
CA ASN A 257 1.03 -25.81 -19.83
C ASN A 257 0.27 -25.32 -18.59
N ARG A 258 0.87 -25.42 -17.40
CA ARG A 258 0.28 -24.88 -16.17
C ARG A 258 0.11 -23.37 -16.22
N VAL A 259 1.08 -22.64 -16.78
CA VAL A 259 1.00 -21.17 -16.94
C VAL A 259 -0.22 -20.79 -17.78
N THR A 260 -0.44 -21.47 -18.91
CA THR A 260 -1.60 -21.24 -19.77
C THR A 260 -2.92 -21.60 -19.06
N ALA A 261 -2.94 -22.71 -18.31
CA ALA A 261 -4.12 -23.11 -17.56
C ALA A 261 -4.47 -22.12 -16.45
N VAL A 262 -3.48 -21.60 -15.74
CA VAL A 262 -3.65 -20.56 -14.72
C VAL A 262 -4.20 -19.27 -15.33
N ALA A 263 -3.67 -18.84 -16.49
CA ALA A 263 -4.19 -17.69 -17.21
C ALA A 263 -5.66 -17.91 -17.65
N THR A 264 -6.03 -19.13 -18.01
CA THR A 264 -7.41 -19.49 -18.35
C THR A 264 -8.35 -19.37 -17.15
N ILE A 265 -7.92 -19.81 -15.96
CA ILE A 265 -8.68 -19.61 -14.71
C ILE A 265 -8.86 -18.12 -14.44
N GLY A 266 -7.80 -17.33 -14.57
CA GLY A 266 -7.86 -15.88 -14.43
C GLY A 266 -8.89 -15.25 -15.37
N ALA A 267 -8.82 -15.58 -16.66
CA ALA A 267 -9.78 -15.10 -17.65
C ALA A 267 -11.23 -15.52 -17.38
N TYR A 268 -11.44 -16.71 -16.81
CA TYR A 268 -12.77 -17.13 -16.37
C TYR A 268 -13.26 -16.31 -15.18
N THR A 269 -12.39 -16.06 -14.20
CA THR A 269 -12.70 -15.24 -13.02
C THR A 269 -13.06 -13.80 -13.43
N SER A 270 -12.32 -13.22 -14.36
CA SER A 270 -12.62 -11.89 -14.92
C SER A 270 -13.98 -11.85 -15.62
N ARG A 271 -14.30 -12.85 -16.44
CA ARG A 271 -15.63 -12.96 -17.08
C ARG A 271 -16.77 -13.08 -16.08
N LEU A 272 -16.57 -13.85 -15.01
CA LEU A 272 -17.55 -13.97 -13.95
C LEU A 272 -17.81 -12.62 -13.28
N ASN A 273 -16.74 -11.87 -12.98
CA ASN A 273 -16.83 -10.53 -12.42
C ASN A 273 -17.57 -9.56 -13.35
N GLU A 274 -17.19 -9.51 -14.63
CA GLU A 274 -17.83 -8.66 -15.64
C GLU A 274 -19.33 -8.97 -15.78
N THR A 275 -19.69 -10.25 -15.80
CA THR A 275 -21.11 -10.68 -15.87
C THR A 275 -21.90 -10.19 -14.65
N ARG A 276 -21.31 -10.24 -13.45
CA ARG A 276 -21.94 -9.77 -12.23
C ARG A 276 -22.06 -8.25 -12.20
N TYR A 277 -21.03 -7.55 -12.64
CA TYR A 277 -21.03 -6.10 -12.78
C TYR A 277 -22.12 -5.62 -13.73
N ARG A 278 -22.20 -6.19 -14.95
CA ARG A 278 -23.24 -5.86 -15.93
C ARG A 278 -24.65 -6.17 -15.43
N ALA A 279 -24.81 -7.15 -14.58
CA ALA A 279 -26.07 -7.47 -13.92
C ALA A 279 -26.41 -6.53 -12.75
N GLY A 280 -25.55 -5.55 -12.44
CA GLY A 280 -25.76 -4.59 -11.34
C GLY A 280 -25.71 -5.22 -9.94
N ARG A 281 -25.04 -6.38 -9.79
CA ARG A 281 -25.06 -7.13 -8.53
C ARG A 281 -23.84 -6.88 -7.67
N VAL A 282 -22.64 -7.11 -8.21
CA VAL A 282 -21.36 -7.01 -7.48
C VAL A 282 -20.28 -6.63 -8.47
N CYS A 283 -19.35 -5.78 -8.04
CA CYS A 283 -18.11 -5.46 -8.75
C CYS A 283 -16.92 -5.78 -7.85
N PHE A 284 -15.94 -6.48 -8.41
CA PHE A 284 -14.66 -6.72 -7.77
C PHE A 284 -13.57 -6.00 -8.56
N ASP A 285 -12.60 -5.43 -7.88
CA ASP A 285 -11.36 -5.00 -8.51
C ASP A 285 -10.58 -6.21 -8.99
N GLU A 286 -9.92 -6.07 -10.14
CA GLU A 286 -9.11 -7.13 -10.73
C GLU A 286 -7.64 -6.73 -10.76
N HIS A 287 -6.81 -7.59 -10.22
CA HIS A 287 -5.37 -7.42 -10.24
C HIS A 287 -4.67 -8.72 -10.57
N THR A 288 -3.57 -8.62 -11.28
CA THR A 288 -2.65 -9.74 -11.46
C THR A 288 -1.76 -9.89 -10.23
N LEU A 289 -1.77 -11.05 -9.61
CA LEU A 289 -0.92 -11.40 -8.49
C LEU A 289 -0.12 -12.67 -8.77
N ARG A 290 1.08 -12.74 -8.21
CA ARG A 290 1.79 -14.01 -8.04
C ARG A 290 1.29 -14.69 -6.78
N ASP A 291 1.14 -16.02 -6.84
CA ASP A 291 0.83 -16.84 -5.68
C ASP A 291 2.11 -17.07 -4.85
N LEU A 292 2.59 -16.04 -4.17
CA LEU A 292 3.86 -16.07 -3.43
C LEU A 292 3.87 -17.12 -2.29
N GLY A 293 2.71 -17.54 -1.82
CA GLY A 293 2.55 -18.53 -0.76
C GLY A 293 2.18 -19.92 -1.25
N ASP A 294 2.17 -20.15 -2.57
CA ASP A 294 1.68 -21.41 -3.20
C ASP A 294 0.33 -21.88 -2.63
N ARG A 295 -0.57 -20.93 -2.35
CA ARG A 295 -1.89 -21.21 -1.74
C ARG A 295 -2.80 -21.99 -2.67
N VAL A 296 -2.66 -21.78 -3.98
CA VAL A 296 -3.37 -22.56 -5.00
C VAL A 296 -2.74 -23.94 -5.17
N ARG A 297 -1.52 -24.13 -4.67
CA ARG A 297 -0.74 -25.37 -4.71
C ARG A 297 -0.49 -25.86 -6.15
N LEU A 298 -0.09 -24.98 -7.02
CA LEU A 298 0.30 -25.28 -8.42
C LEU A 298 1.80 -25.20 -8.64
N GLY A 299 2.59 -24.89 -7.61
CA GLY A 299 4.03 -24.70 -7.65
C GLY A 299 4.45 -23.27 -7.99
N PRO A 300 5.66 -22.85 -7.57
CA PRO A 300 6.14 -21.48 -7.74
C PRO A 300 6.32 -21.08 -9.21
N GLU A 301 6.49 -22.05 -10.11
CA GLU A 301 6.57 -21.86 -11.55
C GLU A 301 5.22 -21.63 -12.23
N SER A 302 4.11 -21.77 -11.55
CA SER A 302 2.76 -21.63 -12.14
C SER A 302 2.39 -20.22 -12.58
N GLY A 303 3.32 -19.28 -12.49
CA GLY A 303 3.20 -17.95 -13.09
C GLY A 303 2.40 -16.95 -12.25
N GLN A 304 1.90 -15.93 -12.93
CA GLN A 304 1.05 -14.91 -12.31
C GLN A 304 -0.40 -15.39 -12.33
N LEU A 305 -1.02 -15.48 -11.16
CA LEU A 305 -2.45 -15.71 -11.06
C LEU A 305 -3.19 -14.38 -11.17
N VAL A 306 -4.22 -14.35 -11.99
CA VAL A 306 -5.19 -13.25 -11.95
C VAL A 306 -6.11 -13.51 -10.78
N GLY A 307 -5.94 -12.75 -9.72
CA GLY A 307 -6.81 -12.78 -8.55
C GLY A 307 -7.90 -11.72 -8.67
N ASN A 308 -9.12 -12.06 -8.29
CA ASN A 308 -10.17 -11.08 -8.09
C ASN A 308 -10.18 -10.63 -6.64
N PHE A 309 -10.23 -9.31 -6.45
CA PHE A 309 -10.29 -8.70 -5.14
C PHE A 309 -11.69 -8.24 -4.84
N LEU A 310 -12.17 -8.59 -3.66
CA LEU A 310 -13.36 -7.96 -3.13
C LEU A 310 -12.96 -6.68 -2.40
N LEU A 311 -13.32 -5.55 -2.99
CA LEU A 311 -13.38 -4.27 -2.31
C LEU A 311 -14.73 -4.15 -1.61
N VAL A 312 -14.75 -4.33 -0.30
CA VAL A 312 -15.90 -3.94 0.51
C VAL A 312 -15.71 -2.48 0.89
N GLU A 313 -15.90 -1.58 -0.05
CA GLU A 313 -15.80 -0.14 0.22
C GLU A 313 -17.13 0.52 0.61
N ARG A 314 -18.26 -0.20 0.58
CA ARG A 314 -19.57 0.38 0.91
C ARG A 314 -20.39 -0.52 1.80
#